data_4b62851cefe92d5c9bd5c51017d3dc48
#
_entry.id   4b62851cefe92d5c9bd5c51017d3dc48
#
_cell.length_a   1.000
_cell.length_b   1.000
_cell.length_c   1.000
_cell.angle_alpha   90.00
_cell.angle_beta   90.00
_cell.angle_gamma   90.00
#
_symmetry.space_group_name_H-M   'P 1'
#
loop_
_entity.id
_entity.type
_entity.pdbx_description
1 polymer ?
#
loop_
_entity_poly.entity_id
_entity_poly.type
_entity_poly.pdbx_seq_one_letter_code
_entity_poly.pdbx_strand_id
1 'polypeptide(L)'
;MKKFILALLATAAMAMAESHTHDGFFLNLALGFGYQGFTYDANKAIYDMEAKGVSTEFDLKLGGCIATNTLLHATILGVTNNSEIDYKTKGGKKLGSSSEESENLSMLGIGLTYYLPENIFISGSVGFAQFNLQDNSDEDKDIEGATEKGLGVQIAAGKEWWVSDNWGLGLSVAFTYGAAEDKDDLGDASAYGVNVMFSATFN
;
A
#
# COMPACT_ATOMS: atom_id res chain seq x y z
N MET A 1 -25.65 -18.74 -1.44
CA MET A 1 -26.31 -17.83 -2.41
C MET A 1 -25.51 -16.54 -2.62
N LYS A 2 -25.17 -15.72 -1.59
CA LYS A 2 -24.43 -14.45 -1.77
C LYS A 2 -23.08 -14.61 -2.48
N LYS A 3 -22.31 -15.67 -2.21
CA LYS A 3 -21.00 -15.94 -2.87
C LYS A 3 -21.14 -16.30 -4.35
N PHE A 4 -22.23 -16.98 -4.75
CA PHE A 4 -22.55 -17.32 -6.15
C PHE A 4 -22.97 -16.08 -6.97
N ILE A 5 -23.69 -15.15 -6.36
CA ILE A 5 -24.12 -13.90 -7.01
C ILE A 5 -22.91 -13.00 -7.26
N LEU A 6 -21.97 -12.92 -6.31
CA LEU A 6 -20.73 -12.14 -6.47
C LEU A 6 -19.83 -12.72 -7.59
N ALA A 7 -19.72 -14.04 -7.64
CA ALA A 7 -18.96 -14.71 -8.72
C ALA A 7 -19.62 -14.53 -10.09
N LEU A 8 -20.97 -14.56 -10.16
CA LEU A 8 -21.73 -14.36 -11.41
C LEU A 8 -21.63 -12.90 -11.90
N LEU A 9 -21.66 -11.93 -10.99
CA LEU A 9 -21.47 -10.51 -11.31
C LEU A 9 -20.05 -10.23 -11.79
N ALA A 10 -19.04 -10.84 -11.18
CA ALA A 10 -17.65 -10.73 -11.62
C ALA A 10 -17.44 -11.34 -13.02
N THR A 11 -18.01 -12.53 -13.29
CA THR A 11 -17.90 -13.16 -14.63
C THR A 11 -18.69 -12.40 -15.69
N ALA A 12 -19.83 -11.79 -15.37
CA ALA A 12 -20.59 -10.96 -16.30
C ALA A 12 -19.88 -9.64 -16.62
N ALA A 13 -19.21 -9.02 -15.64
CA ALA A 13 -18.42 -7.82 -15.85
C ALA A 13 -17.17 -8.09 -16.74
N MET A 14 -16.55 -9.25 -16.57
CA MET A 14 -15.41 -9.67 -17.40
C MET A 14 -15.79 -9.96 -18.88
N ALA A 15 -17.06 -10.30 -19.16
CA ALA A 15 -17.52 -10.62 -20.52
C ALA A 15 -17.86 -9.39 -21.38
N MET A 16 -17.81 -8.19 -20.83
CA MET A 16 -18.23 -6.96 -21.52
C MET A 16 -17.07 -6.00 -21.84
N ALA A 17 -15.83 -6.33 -21.46
CA ALA A 17 -14.66 -5.48 -21.74
C ALA A 17 -14.24 -5.65 -23.23
N GLU A 18 -14.01 -4.55 -23.92
CA GLU A 18 -13.40 -4.57 -25.25
C GLU A 18 -11.90 -4.87 -25.12
N SER A 19 -11.33 -5.60 -26.10
CA SER A 19 -9.91 -5.92 -26.09
C SER A 19 -9.02 -4.69 -26.11
N HIS A 20 -8.02 -4.66 -25.26
CA HIS A 20 -7.01 -3.60 -25.17
C HIS A 20 -7.59 -2.22 -24.85
N THR A 21 -8.66 -2.16 -24.06
CA THR A 21 -9.27 -0.93 -23.57
C THR A 21 -9.30 -0.88 -22.03
N HIS A 22 -9.51 0.31 -21.47
CA HIS A 22 -9.65 0.51 -20.03
C HIS A 22 -11.07 0.97 -19.69
N ASP A 23 -12.08 0.18 -20.12
CA ASP A 23 -13.49 0.58 -20.10
C ASP A 23 -14.42 -0.31 -19.27
N GLY A 24 -13.88 -1.34 -18.63
CA GLY A 24 -14.66 -2.34 -17.92
C GLY A 24 -14.38 -2.41 -16.42
N PHE A 25 -14.43 -3.66 -15.97
CA PHE A 25 -14.04 -4.05 -14.62
C PHE A 25 -12.52 -3.91 -14.48
N PHE A 26 -12.07 -3.42 -13.32
CA PHE A 26 -10.66 -3.18 -13.05
C PHE A 26 -10.20 -3.99 -11.84
N LEU A 27 -9.20 -4.83 -12.05
CA LEU A 27 -8.45 -5.52 -11.01
C LEU A 27 -6.96 -5.33 -11.27
N ASN A 28 -6.25 -4.74 -10.33
CA ASN A 28 -4.79 -4.63 -10.37
C ASN A 28 -4.20 -5.28 -9.12
N LEU A 29 -3.24 -6.16 -9.33
CA LEU A 29 -2.42 -6.77 -8.29
C LEU A 29 -0.98 -6.36 -8.54
N ALA A 30 -0.34 -5.75 -7.56
CA ALA A 30 1.06 -5.35 -7.67
C ALA A 30 1.88 -5.80 -6.46
N LEU A 31 3.13 -6.13 -6.73
CA LEU A 31 4.16 -6.44 -5.76
C LEU A 31 5.40 -5.61 -6.09
N GLY A 32 6.04 -5.08 -5.08
CA GLY A 32 7.22 -4.24 -5.27
C GLY A 32 8.21 -4.28 -4.14
N PHE A 33 9.32 -3.64 -4.38
CA PHE A 33 10.37 -3.43 -3.40
C PHE A 33 10.98 -2.04 -3.58
N GLY A 34 11.51 -1.50 -2.51
CA GLY A 34 12.09 -0.17 -2.53
C GLY A 34 12.68 0.23 -1.20
N TYR A 35 12.48 1.45 -0.84
CA TYR A 35 13.00 2.05 0.37
C TYR A 35 11.91 2.77 1.15
N GLN A 36 11.86 2.53 2.46
CA GLN A 36 10.93 3.20 3.37
C GLN A 36 11.68 3.80 4.56
N GLY A 37 11.23 4.97 4.97
CA GLY A 37 11.56 5.58 6.26
C GLY A 37 10.33 5.57 7.16
N PHE A 38 10.50 5.14 8.40
CA PHE A 38 9.50 5.15 9.45
C PHE A 38 10.02 5.95 10.64
N THR A 39 9.14 6.70 11.27
CA THR A 39 9.39 7.42 12.53
C THR A 39 8.21 7.26 13.47
N TYR A 40 8.50 7.07 14.74
CA TYR A 40 7.56 7.15 15.83
C TYR A 40 8.06 8.16 16.84
N ASP A 41 7.35 9.28 16.93
CA ASP A 41 7.63 10.38 17.86
C ASP A 41 6.81 10.18 19.13
N ALA A 42 7.45 9.71 20.18
CA ALA A 42 6.75 9.42 21.43
C ALA A 42 6.42 10.71 22.21
N ASN A 43 5.14 10.93 22.54
CA ASN A 43 4.71 12.08 23.34
C ASN A 43 4.97 11.89 24.84
N LYS A 44 4.81 10.67 25.34
CA LYS A 44 4.89 10.32 26.77
C LYS A 44 6.01 9.34 27.11
N ALA A 45 6.60 8.65 26.11
CA ALA A 45 7.72 7.76 26.31
C ALA A 45 9.07 8.51 26.29
N ILE A 46 10.12 7.82 26.75
CA ILE A 46 11.45 8.42 26.92
C ILE A 46 12.22 8.40 25.59
N TYR A 47 11.80 7.60 24.61
CA TYR A 47 12.52 7.38 23.35
C TYR A 47 11.60 7.45 22.14
N ASP A 48 12.15 7.93 21.05
CA ASP A 48 11.59 7.89 19.70
C ASP A 48 12.12 6.66 18.97
N MET A 49 11.39 6.19 17.94
CA MET A 49 11.84 5.08 17.08
C MET A 49 12.02 5.57 15.65
N GLU A 50 13.03 5.04 14.98
CA GLU A 50 13.29 5.32 13.57
C GLU A 50 13.77 4.04 12.87
N ALA A 51 13.17 3.71 11.72
CA ALA A 51 13.65 2.65 10.85
C ALA A 51 13.78 3.19 9.43
N LYS A 52 14.88 2.84 8.76
CA LYS A 52 15.12 3.24 7.37
C LYS A 52 15.81 2.12 6.62
N GLY A 53 15.22 1.68 5.53
CA GLY A 53 15.84 0.67 4.68
C GLY A 53 14.92 0.04 3.66
N VAL A 54 15.24 -1.20 3.29
CA VAL A 54 14.53 -1.91 2.25
C VAL A 54 13.11 -2.24 2.69
N SER A 55 12.15 -1.93 1.83
CA SER A 55 10.74 -2.27 2.01
C SER A 55 10.23 -3.16 0.90
N THR A 56 9.18 -3.91 1.21
CA THR A 56 8.34 -4.61 0.25
C THR A 56 6.94 -4.04 0.30
N GLU A 57 6.30 -3.90 -0.86
CA GLU A 57 4.94 -3.37 -0.97
C GLU A 57 4.06 -4.35 -1.75
N PHE A 58 2.87 -4.61 -1.22
CA PHE A 58 1.75 -5.27 -1.89
C PHE A 58 0.63 -4.27 -2.10
N ASP A 59 0.01 -4.29 -3.29
CA ASP A 59 -1.08 -3.40 -3.65
C ASP A 59 -2.16 -4.16 -4.42
N LEU A 60 -3.40 -4.02 -3.97
CA LEU A 60 -4.60 -4.54 -4.61
C LEU A 60 -5.55 -3.37 -4.90
N LYS A 61 -5.89 -3.18 -6.16
CA LYS A 61 -6.92 -2.23 -6.60
C LYS A 61 -8.07 -2.98 -7.26
N LEU A 62 -9.29 -2.66 -6.87
CA LEU A 62 -10.51 -3.28 -7.36
C LEU A 62 -11.56 -2.22 -7.68
N GLY A 63 -12.05 -2.17 -8.91
CA GLY A 63 -12.98 -1.11 -9.31
C GLY A 63 -13.52 -1.26 -10.72
N GLY A 64 -13.67 -0.12 -11.38
CA GLY A 64 -14.15 -0.08 -12.77
C GLY A 64 -14.04 1.29 -13.41
N CYS A 65 -14.28 1.30 -14.68
CA CYS A 65 -14.28 2.50 -15.51
C CYS A 65 -15.47 3.42 -15.14
N ILE A 66 -15.17 4.70 -14.93
CA ILE A 66 -16.18 5.75 -14.68
C ILE A 66 -16.21 6.81 -15.79
N ALA A 67 -15.15 6.89 -16.58
CA ALA A 67 -15.04 7.72 -17.76
C ALA A 67 -13.91 7.17 -18.65
N THR A 68 -13.84 7.60 -19.92
CA THR A 68 -12.80 7.14 -20.84
C THR A 68 -11.42 7.16 -20.19
N ASN A 69 -10.75 6.00 -20.16
CA ASN A 69 -9.43 5.80 -19.56
C ASN A 69 -9.32 6.18 -18.07
N THR A 70 -10.44 6.34 -17.37
CA THR A 70 -10.48 6.74 -15.95
C THR A 70 -11.17 5.67 -15.12
N LEU A 71 -10.44 5.10 -14.18
CA LEU A 71 -10.87 4.00 -13.32
C LEU A 71 -10.98 4.48 -11.88
N LEU A 72 -12.14 4.26 -11.26
CA LEU A 72 -12.35 4.43 -9.82
C LEU A 72 -12.14 3.06 -9.14
N HIS A 73 -11.39 3.01 -8.06
CA HIS A 73 -11.10 1.76 -7.37
C HIS A 73 -11.04 1.90 -5.85
N ALA A 74 -11.35 0.82 -5.16
CA ALA A 74 -10.88 0.58 -3.79
C ALA A 74 -9.41 0.17 -3.85
N THR A 75 -8.63 0.59 -2.87
CA THR A 75 -7.20 0.26 -2.74
C THR A 75 -6.96 -0.38 -1.39
N ILE A 76 -6.29 -1.52 -1.39
CA ILE A 76 -5.74 -2.18 -0.20
C ILE A 76 -4.25 -2.31 -0.45
N LEU A 77 -3.43 -1.72 0.39
CA LEU A 77 -1.98 -1.87 0.31
C LEU A 77 -1.37 -2.21 1.66
N GLY A 78 -0.22 -2.86 1.60
CA GLY A 78 0.63 -3.11 2.75
C GLY A 78 2.09 -2.87 2.38
N VAL A 79 2.80 -2.14 3.22
CA VAL A 79 4.25 -1.92 3.10
C VAL A 79 4.91 -2.47 4.35
N THR A 80 5.89 -3.33 4.17
CA THR A 80 6.67 -3.93 5.26
C THR A 80 8.11 -3.43 5.16
N ASN A 81 8.60 -2.87 6.25
CA ASN A 81 9.99 -2.49 6.44
C ASN A 81 10.66 -3.46 7.42
N ASN A 82 11.62 -4.25 6.94
CA ASN A 82 12.37 -5.22 7.73
C ASN A 82 13.74 -4.68 8.18
N SER A 83 13.90 -3.36 8.21
CA SER A 83 15.15 -2.75 8.63
C SER A 83 15.23 -2.62 10.14
N GLU A 84 16.45 -2.57 10.65
CA GLU A 84 16.72 -2.36 12.07
C GLU A 84 16.02 -1.10 12.60
N ILE A 85 15.30 -1.24 13.70
CA ILE A 85 14.62 -0.13 14.39
C ILE A 85 15.60 0.49 15.40
N ASP A 86 15.92 1.75 15.22
CA ASP A 86 16.75 2.54 16.11
C ASP A 86 15.91 3.24 17.17
N TYR A 87 16.25 3.02 18.44
CA TYR A 87 15.70 3.73 19.57
C TYR A 87 16.55 4.94 19.88
N LYS A 88 15.93 6.14 19.92
CA LYS A 88 16.62 7.42 20.10
C LYS A 88 16.03 8.21 21.28
N THR A 89 16.86 8.97 21.97
CA THR A 89 16.36 9.98 22.92
C THR A 89 15.66 11.12 22.17
N LYS A 90 14.86 11.94 22.85
CA LYS A 90 14.27 13.18 22.34
C LYS A 90 15.30 14.16 21.75
N GLY A 91 16.56 14.05 22.12
CA GLY A 91 17.69 14.80 21.56
C GLY A 91 18.37 14.11 20.37
N GLY A 92 17.82 13.01 19.84
CA GLY A 92 18.34 12.28 18.67
C GLY A 92 19.55 11.37 18.95
N LYS A 93 19.94 11.16 20.23
CA LYS A 93 21.03 10.25 20.56
C LYS A 93 20.53 8.81 20.51
N LYS A 94 21.18 7.94 19.72
CA LYS A 94 20.88 6.50 19.66
C LYS A 94 21.13 5.84 21.02
N LEU A 95 20.15 5.09 21.50
CA LEU A 95 20.18 4.31 22.74
C LEU A 95 20.46 2.85 22.48
N GLY A 96 19.97 2.31 21.37
CA GLY A 96 20.06 0.92 20.96
C GLY A 96 19.34 0.70 19.65
N SER A 97 19.30 -0.55 19.21
CA SER A 97 18.53 -0.97 18.04
C SER A 97 18.02 -2.40 18.18
N SER A 98 16.94 -2.73 17.47
CA SER A 98 16.36 -4.07 17.36
C SER A 98 16.25 -4.44 15.87
N SER A 99 16.68 -5.67 15.56
CA SER A 99 16.51 -6.30 14.23
C SER A 99 15.45 -7.42 14.27
N GLU A 100 14.83 -7.64 15.41
CA GLU A 100 13.81 -8.68 15.60
C GLU A 100 12.40 -8.16 15.31
N GLU A 101 12.25 -6.85 15.08
CA GLU A 101 10.98 -6.19 14.83
C GLU A 101 10.91 -5.72 13.37
N SER A 102 9.71 -5.79 12.78
CA SER A 102 9.39 -5.18 11.50
C SER A 102 8.24 -4.20 11.63
N GLU A 103 8.30 -3.10 10.88
CA GLU A 103 7.21 -2.14 10.79
C GLU A 103 6.36 -2.45 9.58
N ASN A 104 5.04 -2.46 9.78
CA ASN A 104 4.05 -2.69 8.74
C ASN A 104 3.09 -1.51 8.67
N LEU A 105 3.05 -0.84 7.52
CA LEU A 105 2.03 0.14 7.17
C LEU A 105 0.95 -0.56 6.34
N SER A 106 -0.31 -0.49 6.75
CA SER A 106 -1.46 -0.94 5.97
C SER A 106 -2.39 0.22 5.64
N MET A 107 -2.98 0.23 4.43
CA MET A 107 -3.95 1.25 4.01
C MET A 107 -5.14 0.60 3.33
N LEU A 108 -6.33 1.08 3.69
CA LEU A 108 -7.59 0.83 2.97
C LEU A 108 -8.16 2.17 2.52
N GLY A 109 -8.36 2.33 1.21
CA GLY A 109 -8.79 3.60 0.65
C GLY A 109 -9.54 3.49 -0.66
N ILE A 110 -9.70 4.63 -1.29
CA ILE A 110 -10.25 4.79 -2.64
C ILE A 110 -9.26 5.56 -3.50
N GLY A 111 -9.27 5.31 -4.80
CA GLY A 111 -8.35 5.97 -5.71
C GLY A 111 -8.87 6.06 -7.14
N LEU A 112 -8.12 6.78 -7.93
CA LEU A 112 -8.33 6.94 -9.35
C LEU A 112 -7.05 6.53 -10.09
N THR A 113 -7.23 5.83 -11.21
CA THR A 113 -6.18 5.57 -12.19
C THR A 113 -6.60 6.15 -13.54
N TYR A 114 -5.71 6.91 -14.14
CA TYR A 114 -5.90 7.48 -15.47
C TYR A 114 -4.85 6.96 -16.43
N TYR A 115 -5.31 6.41 -17.56
CA TYR A 115 -4.44 5.92 -18.62
C TYR A 115 -4.25 6.98 -19.71
N LEU A 116 -3.00 7.31 -19.94
CA LEU A 116 -2.51 8.11 -21.06
C LEU A 116 -2.32 7.21 -22.31
N PRO A 117 -2.09 7.79 -23.51
CA PRO A 117 -1.70 7.00 -24.68
C PRO A 117 -0.53 6.05 -24.37
N GLU A 118 -0.46 4.94 -25.11
CA GLU A 118 0.55 3.88 -24.97
C GLU A 118 0.53 3.14 -23.61
N ASN A 119 -0.62 3.13 -22.91
CA ASN A 119 -0.84 2.50 -21.61
C ASN A 119 0.12 3.01 -20.50
N ILE A 120 0.53 4.25 -20.59
CA ILE A 120 1.15 4.95 -19.47
C ILE A 120 0.05 5.32 -18.50
N PHE A 121 0.22 5.11 -17.21
CA PHE A 121 -0.79 5.46 -16.21
C PHE A 121 -0.24 6.33 -15.08
N ILE A 122 -1.15 7.07 -14.49
CA ILE A 122 -0.97 7.78 -13.23
C ILE A 122 -2.11 7.34 -12.32
N SER A 123 -1.77 6.94 -11.10
CA SER A 123 -2.72 6.47 -10.08
C SER A 123 -2.52 7.25 -8.80
N GLY A 124 -3.62 7.56 -8.12
CA GLY A 124 -3.61 8.18 -6.80
C GLY A 124 -4.67 7.55 -5.91
N SER A 125 -4.32 7.26 -4.65
CA SER A 125 -5.23 6.72 -3.64
C SER A 125 -5.10 7.48 -2.34
N VAL A 126 -6.21 7.60 -1.61
CA VAL A 126 -6.27 8.17 -0.26
C VAL A 126 -7.16 7.28 0.60
N GLY A 127 -6.79 7.08 1.85
CA GLY A 127 -7.52 6.20 2.73
C GLY A 127 -7.07 6.26 4.18
N PHE A 128 -7.52 5.28 4.94
CA PHE A 128 -7.12 5.08 6.32
C PHE A 128 -5.85 4.24 6.38
N ALA A 129 -4.85 4.75 7.07
CA ALA A 129 -3.59 4.06 7.34
C ALA A 129 -3.54 3.59 8.79
N GLN A 130 -2.89 2.46 9.02
CA GLN A 130 -2.54 1.95 10.34
C GLN A 130 -1.14 1.37 10.31
N PHE A 131 -0.42 1.56 11.41
CA PHE A 131 0.88 0.94 11.64
C PHE A 131 0.77 -0.20 12.63
N ASN A 132 1.55 -1.24 12.41
CA ASN A 132 1.72 -2.35 13.31
C ASN A 132 3.21 -2.67 13.41
N LEU A 133 3.70 -2.87 14.63
CA LEU A 133 5.01 -3.45 14.89
C LEU A 133 4.83 -4.95 15.09
N GLN A 134 5.57 -5.76 14.36
CA GLN A 134 5.55 -7.21 14.45
C GLN A 134 6.89 -7.69 15.01
N ASP A 135 6.82 -8.47 16.09
CA ASP A 135 7.97 -9.19 16.66
C ASP A 135 8.19 -10.47 15.82
N ASN A 136 9.32 -10.55 15.14
CA ASN A 136 9.67 -11.70 14.29
C ASN A 136 10.30 -12.85 15.08
N SER A 137 10.53 -12.70 16.39
CA SER A 137 11.13 -13.73 17.25
C SER A 137 10.12 -14.77 17.74
N ASP A 138 8.81 -14.50 17.63
CA ASP A 138 7.74 -15.36 18.17
C ASP A 138 6.54 -15.40 17.19
N GLU A 139 6.40 -16.50 16.44
CA GLU A 139 5.36 -16.67 15.39
C GLU A 139 3.93 -16.70 15.97
N ASP A 140 3.75 -16.87 17.28
CA ASP A 140 2.44 -17.01 17.95
C ASP A 140 1.97 -15.74 18.67
N LYS A 141 2.74 -14.63 18.63
CA LYS A 141 2.28 -13.39 19.26
C LYS A 141 1.36 -12.61 18.34
N ASP A 142 0.18 -12.34 18.86
CA ASP A 142 -0.74 -11.35 18.32
C ASP A 142 -0.02 -10.00 18.14
N ILE A 143 -0.38 -9.31 17.06
CA ILE A 143 0.14 -7.97 16.71
C ILE A 143 -0.15 -7.00 17.87
N GLU A 144 0.80 -6.84 18.78
CA GLU A 144 0.74 -5.80 19.81
C GLU A 144 1.17 -4.47 19.18
N GLY A 145 0.37 -3.42 19.36
CA GLY A 145 0.75 -2.06 19.00
C GLY A 145 0.22 -1.53 17.66
N ALA A 146 -1.02 -1.87 17.29
CA ALA A 146 -1.67 -1.17 16.18
C ALA A 146 -2.00 0.28 16.58
N THR A 147 -1.65 1.27 15.72
CA THR A 147 -2.06 2.66 15.88
C THR A 147 -3.58 2.83 15.68
N GLU A 148 -4.11 4.01 16.00
CA GLU A 148 -5.41 4.45 15.51
C GLU A 148 -5.40 4.55 13.97
N LYS A 149 -6.59 4.74 13.38
CA LYS A 149 -6.70 4.97 11.93
C LYS A 149 -6.31 6.40 11.61
N GLY A 150 -5.25 6.55 10.87
CA GLY A 150 -4.75 7.82 10.38
C GLY A 150 -4.93 8.01 8.88
N LEU A 151 -4.17 8.91 8.30
CA LEU A 151 -4.20 9.24 6.88
C LEU A 151 -3.17 8.40 6.11
N GLY A 152 -3.59 7.79 5.00
CA GLY A 152 -2.72 7.17 4.02
C GLY A 152 -2.91 7.77 2.63
N VAL A 153 -1.81 7.92 1.90
CA VAL A 153 -1.80 8.41 0.51
C VAL A 153 -0.81 7.57 -0.29
N GLN A 154 -1.20 7.18 -1.51
CA GLN A 154 -0.30 6.59 -2.49
C GLN A 154 -0.43 7.34 -3.81
N ILE A 155 0.68 7.60 -4.48
CA ILE A 155 0.75 8.09 -5.85
C ILE A 155 1.66 7.16 -6.62
N ALA A 156 1.23 6.70 -7.79
CA ALA A 156 2.03 5.83 -8.66
C ALA A 156 1.97 6.29 -10.11
N ALA A 157 3.05 6.05 -10.84
CA ALA A 157 3.09 6.25 -12.28
C ALA A 157 3.87 5.11 -12.92
N GLY A 158 3.39 4.65 -14.08
CA GLY A 158 3.99 3.50 -14.74
C GLY A 158 3.49 3.29 -16.15
N LYS A 159 3.85 2.13 -16.69
CA LYS A 159 3.41 1.66 -18.00
C LYS A 159 2.99 0.21 -17.92
N GLU A 160 1.95 -0.12 -18.68
CA GLU A 160 1.48 -1.50 -18.86
C GLU A 160 1.66 -1.95 -20.31
N TRP A 161 1.81 -3.25 -20.48
CA TRP A 161 1.87 -3.94 -21.78
C TRP A 161 0.82 -5.02 -21.79
N TRP A 162 -0.06 -5.00 -22.80
CA TRP A 162 -1.04 -6.06 -23.01
C TRP A 162 -0.35 -7.38 -23.31
N VAL A 163 -0.71 -8.42 -22.55
CA VAL A 163 -0.25 -9.80 -22.74
C VAL A 163 -1.36 -10.73 -23.21
N SER A 164 -2.61 -10.29 -23.08
CA SER A 164 -3.81 -10.91 -23.70
C SER A 164 -4.88 -9.84 -23.92
N ASP A 165 -6.05 -10.23 -24.38
CA ASP A 165 -7.16 -9.31 -24.70
C ASP A 165 -7.53 -8.38 -23.52
N ASN A 166 -7.49 -8.89 -22.30
CA ASN A 166 -7.92 -8.17 -21.08
C ASN A 166 -6.86 -8.15 -19.96
N TRP A 167 -5.66 -8.71 -20.18
CA TRP A 167 -4.59 -8.71 -19.19
C TRP A 167 -3.40 -7.88 -19.64
N GLY A 168 -2.96 -6.99 -18.75
CA GLY A 168 -1.73 -6.23 -18.87
C GLY A 168 -0.72 -6.63 -17.79
N LEU A 169 0.56 -6.56 -18.11
CA LEU A 169 1.65 -6.56 -17.12
C LEU A 169 2.26 -5.18 -17.06
N GLY A 170 2.53 -4.69 -15.85
CA GLY A 170 2.97 -3.33 -15.61
C GLY A 170 4.26 -3.23 -14.82
N LEU A 171 4.92 -2.09 -15.01
CA LEU A 171 6.03 -1.62 -14.21
C LEU A 171 5.75 -0.17 -13.80
N SER A 172 5.85 0.13 -12.51
CA SER A 172 5.60 1.48 -11.99
C SER A 172 6.53 1.84 -10.85
N VAL A 173 6.53 3.13 -10.53
CA VAL A 173 7.09 3.66 -9.28
C VAL A 173 5.93 4.18 -8.46
N ALA A 174 5.86 3.75 -7.20
CA ALA A 174 4.88 4.20 -6.23
C ALA A 174 5.58 4.97 -5.11
N PHE A 175 4.98 6.08 -4.71
CA PHE A 175 5.27 6.80 -3.47
C PHE A 175 4.11 6.59 -2.52
N THR A 176 4.39 6.08 -1.32
CA THR A 176 3.40 5.83 -0.27
C THR A 176 3.76 6.64 0.97
N TYR A 177 2.76 7.27 1.57
CA TYR A 177 2.87 8.00 2.83
C TYR A 177 1.74 7.57 3.76
N GLY A 178 2.06 7.40 5.05
CA GLY A 178 1.09 7.17 6.10
C GLY A 178 1.44 7.94 7.35
N ALA A 179 0.41 8.38 8.10
CA ALA A 179 0.55 9.00 9.42
C ALA A 179 -0.65 8.59 10.28
N ALA A 180 -0.41 8.23 11.54
CA ALA A 180 -1.42 7.82 12.49
C ALA A 180 -0.97 8.06 13.94
N GLU A 181 -1.92 8.34 14.81
CA GLU A 181 -1.69 8.51 16.27
C GLU A 181 -1.70 7.13 16.95
N ASP A 182 -0.95 6.99 18.03
CA ASP A 182 -1.00 5.81 18.89
C ASP A 182 -2.33 5.73 19.64
N LYS A 183 -2.86 4.52 19.88
CA LYS A 183 -4.16 4.32 20.56
C LYS A 183 -4.23 4.89 21.98
N ASP A 184 -3.11 4.94 22.67
CA ASP A 184 -3.02 5.41 24.05
C ASP A 184 -2.52 6.87 24.14
N ASP A 185 -2.51 7.59 22.99
CA ASP A 185 -1.95 8.95 22.90
C ASP A 185 -0.50 9.01 23.40
N LEU A 186 0.26 7.94 23.11
CA LEU A 186 1.66 7.80 23.52
C LEU A 186 2.62 8.43 22.51
N GLY A 187 2.19 8.61 21.25
CA GLY A 187 3.01 9.16 20.20
C GLY A 187 2.34 9.17 18.84
N ASP A 188 3.09 9.61 17.84
CA ASP A 188 2.68 9.73 16.44
C ASP A 188 3.59 8.89 15.54
N ALA A 189 3.00 7.99 14.76
CA ALA A 189 3.68 7.18 13.76
C ALA A 189 3.56 7.82 12.38
N SER A 190 4.64 7.84 11.62
CA SER A 190 4.62 8.23 10.21
C SER A 190 5.63 7.44 9.39
N ALA A 191 5.29 7.15 8.14
CA ALA A 191 6.20 6.52 7.19
C ALA A 191 6.04 7.11 5.80
N TYR A 192 7.13 7.07 5.04
CA TYR A 192 7.13 7.36 3.61
C TYR A 192 8.00 6.33 2.89
N GLY A 193 7.58 5.93 1.70
CA GLY A 193 8.29 4.94 0.91
C GLY A 193 8.26 5.24 -0.59
N VAL A 194 9.28 4.74 -1.28
CA VAL A 194 9.33 4.71 -2.74
C VAL A 194 9.66 3.30 -3.19
N ASN A 195 8.74 2.69 -3.96
CA ASN A 195 8.85 1.31 -4.39
C ASN A 195 8.73 1.19 -5.92
N VAL A 196 9.50 0.29 -6.49
CA VAL A 196 9.31 -0.19 -7.87
C VAL A 196 8.34 -1.35 -7.82
N MET A 197 7.23 -1.23 -8.54
CA MET A 197 6.11 -2.18 -8.50
C MET A 197 6.00 -2.92 -9.82
N PHE A 198 5.79 -4.23 -9.75
CA PHE A 198 5.39 -5.09 -10.86
C PHE A 198 3.91 -5.42 -10.68
N SER A 199 3.11 -5.22 -11.71
CA SER A 199 1.67 -5.43 -11.64
C SER A 199 1.14 -6.38 -12.71
N ALA A 200 0.03 -7.04 -12.37
CA ALA A 200 -0.85 -7.71 -13.31
C ALA A 200 -2.23 -7.03 -13.22
N THR A 201 -2.71 -6.53 -14.34
CA THR A 201 -3.95 -5.77 -14.43
C THR A 201 -4.93 -6.47 -15.34
N PHE A 202 -6.17 -6.62 -14.90
CA PHE A 202 -7.32 -7.01 -15.71
C PHE A 202 -8.21 -5.78 -15.92
N ASN A 203 -8.54 -5.51 -17.20
CA ASN A 203 -9.46 -4.47 -17.66
C ASN A 203 -10.50 -5.04 -18.61
#